data_e3f51f5c91324eb19fc2f679b5a8be98
#
_entry.id   e3f51f5c91324eb19fc2f679b5a8be98
#
_cell.length_a   1.000
_cell.length_b   1.000
_cell.length_c   1.000
_cell.angle_alpha   90.00
_cell.angle_beta   90.00
_cell.angle_gamma   90.00
#
_symmetry.space_group_name_H-M   'P 1'
#
loop_
_entity.id
_entity.type
_entity.pdbx_description
1 polymer ?
#
loop_
_entity_poly.entity_id
_entity_poly.type
_entity_poly.pdbx_seq_one_letter_code
_entity_poly.pdbx_strand_id
1 'polypeptide(L)'
;IYTLNMLGVENAYDILRKEMASDDVKFYCVGYSVKQYYQNDYPISNLEGHKATQIRTEIIATFLPDEVVDGLYAAVERAGLYVANLTLEPIAAINVAIPEKFRLLNIALVDVGAGTSDISITKDGSIIAYGMIPFAGDELTETIAKKYLTDFTEADHMKCASTYADEVEYHDIMGLSQKIPSQEIIDTVADTVKMITQNVSDRIKELNGGKPVSAIFVVGGGGKVGGFVENLAQFQGLPKERVALRGAEVLRDVTFLQKNIEVDSLLVTPIGICLNYYEQKNNFIFVTVNDERIKLYDNNKLTIMDAAMQVGYPNEDLFPKRGKTITYYVSGEKRMARGENGEAAVVLLN
;
A
#
# COMPACT_ATOMS: atom_id res chain seq x y z
N ILE A 1 0.12 13.34 18.28
CA ILE A 1 -0.13 13.14 16.84
C ILE A 1 -0.48 11.65 16.59
N TYR A 2 0.37 10.72 17.00
CA TYR A 2 0.15 9.28 16.79
C TYR A 2 -1.27 8.83 17.24
N THR A 3 -1.67 9.15 18.46
CA THR A 3 -3.00 8.80 18.98
C THR A 3 -4.14 9.37 18.13
N LEU A 4 -3.99 10.60 17.63
CA LEU A 4 -4.97 11.21 16.73
C LEU A 4 -5.08 10.45 15.40
N ASN A 5 -3.95 10.05 14.85
CA ASN A 5 -3.93 9.27 13.60
C ASN A 5 -4.57 7.89 13.78
N MET A 6 -4.31 7.24 14.92
CA MET A 6 -4.92 5.94 15.23
C MET A 6 -6.45 6.04 15.42
N LEU A 7 -6.93 7.08 16.06
CA LEU A 7 -8.38 7.36 16.13
C LEU A 7 -8.98 7.58 14.74
N GLY A 8 -8.21 8.20 13.83
CA GLY A 8 -8.63 8.34 12.44
C GLY A 8 -8.74 6.99 11.73
N VAL A 9 -7.77 6.08 11.93
CA VAL A 9 -7.80 4.71 11.38
C VAL A 9 -8.97 3.91 11.96
N GLU A 10 -9.20 4.00 13.26
CA GLU A 10 -10.33 3.34 13.94
C GLU A 10 -11.67 3.82 13.38
N ASN A 11 -11.83 5.13 13.19
CA ASN A 11 -13.03 5.70 12.56
C ASN A 11 -13.20 5.23 11.09
N ALA A 12 -12.12 5.08 10.35
CA ALA A 12 -12.16 4.52 8.99
C ALA A 12 -12.61 3.05 9.01
N TYR A 13 -12.18 2.27 10.01
CA TYR A 13 -12.67 0.91 10.25
C TYR A 13 -14.18 0.87 10.49
N ASP A 14 -14.70 1.77 11.32
CA ASP A 14 -16.13 1.85 11.63
C ASP A 14 -16.95 2.23 10.40
N ILE A 15 -16.41 3.08 9.54
CA ILE A 15 -17.05 3.42 8.24
C ILE A 15 -17.09 2.18 7.35
N LEU A 16 -15.96 1.48 7.19
CA LEU A 16 -15.88 0.27 6.39
C LEU A 16 -16.88 -0.79 6.84
N ARG A 17 -16.97 -1.05 8.16
CA ARG A 17 -17.93 -2.02 8.73
C ARG A 17 -19.39 -1.65 8.44
N LYS A 18 -19.73 -0.37 8.41
CA LYS A 18 -21.09 0.09 8.10
C LYS A 18 -21.44 -0.04 6.61
N GLU A 19 -20.44 0.06 5.74
CA GLU A 19 -20.63 -0.05 4.29
C GLU A 19 -20.66 -1.51 3.81
N MET A 20 -19.98 -2.41 4.53
CA MET A 20 -19.94 -3.83 4.19
C MET A 20 -21.16 -4.55 4.80
N ALA A 21 -21.99 -5.11 3.94
CA ALA A 21 -23.24 -5.77 4.34
C ALA A 21 -23.08 -7.14 5.04
N SER A 22 -21.85 -7.64 5.25
CA SER A 22 -21.58 -8.91 5.94
C SER A 22 -20.52 -8.72 7.04
N ASP A 23 -20.82 -9.20 8.24
CA ASP A 23 -19.89 -9.24 9.38
C ASP A 23 -18.82 -10.36 9.26
N ASP A 24 -18.84 -11.17 8.20
CA ASP A 24 -18.02 -12.37 8.09
C ASP A 24 -16.61 -12.13 7.55
N VAL A 25 -16.35 -10.97 6.93
CA VAL A 25 -15.03 -10.64 6.37
C VAL A 25 -14.29 -9.70 7.32
N LYS A 26 -13.18 -10.19 7.84
CA LYS A 26 -12.24 -9.36 8.62
C LYS A 26 -11.34 -8.59 7.67
N PHE A 27 -11.04 -7.34 8.03
CA PHE A 27 -10.14 -6.48 7.26
C PHE A 27 -8.98 -6.02 8.13
N TYR A 28 -7.81 -5.86 7.53
CA TYR A 28 -6.63 -5.27 8.16
C TYR A 28 -6.31 -3.94 7.50
N CYS A 29 -6.03 -2.92 8.31
CA CYS A 29 -5.43 -1.70 7.81
C CYS A 29 -3.97 -1.98 7.47
N VAL A 30 -3.66 -2.00 6.18
CA VAL A 30 -2.30 -2.27 5.69
C VAL A 30 -1.46 -1.02 5.50
N GLY A 31 -2.08 0.15 5.60
CA GLY A 31 -1.39 1.43 5.57
C GLY A 31 -2.35 2.60 5.67
N TYR A 32 -1.82 3.73 6.10
CA TYR A 32 -2.55 5.00 6.09
C TYR A 32 -1.61 6.15 5.75
N SER A 33 -2.19 7.21 5.21
CA SER A 33 -1.51 8.48 4.97
C SER A 33 -2.32 9.62 5.54
N VAL A 34 -1.66 10.56 6.18
CA VAL A 34 -2.31 11.79 6.63
C VAL A 34 -2.38 12.76 5.47
N LYS A 35 -3.58 13.12 5.08
CA LYS A 35 -3.84 14.11 4.04
C LYS A 35 -3.69 15.54 4.58
N GLN A 36 -4.27 15.81 5.78
CA GLN A 36 -4.27 17.14 6.36
C GLN A 36 -4.51 17.09 7.86
N TYR A 37 -3.79 17.94 8.60
CA TYR A 37 -4.12 18.27 9.99
C TYR A 37 -4.84 19.61 10.08
N TYR A 38 -5.65 19.77 11.12
CA TYR A 38 -6.32 21.01 11.44
C TYR A 38 -6.17 21.36 12.91
N GLN A 39 -5.91 22.63 13.18
CA GLN A 39 -5.86 23.25 14.49
C GLN A 39 -6.99 24.27 14.58
N ASN A 40 -7.98 24.08 15.45
CA ASN A 40 -9.15 24.96 15.58
C ASN A 40 -9.78 25.30 14.21
N ASP A 41 -9.97 24.27 13.35
CA ASP A 41 -10.48 24.33 11.97
C ASP A 41 -9.55 24.95 10.92
N TYR A 42 -8.39 25.46 11.29
CA TYR A 42 -7.39 25.95 10.35
C TYR A 42 -6.43 24.83 9.93
N PRO A 43 -6.18 24.66 8.60
CA PRO A 43 -5.24 23.67 8.14
C PRO A 43 -3.82 24.00 8.59
N ILE A 44 -3.10 22.99 9.05
CA ILE A 44 -1.71 23.08 9.50
C ILE A 44 -0.93 21.86 9.02
N SER A 45 0.34 22.04 8.69
CA SER A 45 1.19 20.94 8.23
C SER A 45 1.72 20.06 9.36
N ASN A 46 1.91 20.62 10.54
CA ASN A 46 2.38 19.89 11.73
C ASN A 46 1.66 20.42 12.98
N LEU A 47 1.10 19.50 13.77
CA LEU A 47 0.45 19.82 15.04
C LEU A 47 1.42 19.88 16.23
N GLU A 48 2.65 19.40 16.07
CA GLU A 48 3.63 19.30 17.14
C GLU A 48 4.02 20.66 17.69
N GLY A 49 3.99 20.82 19.00
CA GLY A 49 4.34 22.09 19.66
C GLY A 49 3.23 23.14 19.65
N HIS A 50 2.09 22.90 19.02
CA HIS A 50 0.98 23.84 18.96
C HIS A 50 -0.08 23.57 20.04
N LYS A 51 -0.60 24.62 20.68
CA LYS A 51 -1.73 24.57 21.62
C LYS A 51 -3.02 24.77 20.84
N ALA A 52 -3.99 23.88 21.04
CA ALA A 52 -5.29 23.96 20.39
C ALA A 52 -6.41 23.56 21.38
N THR A 53 -7.61 24.06 21.16
CA THR A 53 -8.84 23.60 21.83
C THR A 53 -9.46 22.42 21.10
N GLN A 54 -9.25 22.35 19.76
CA GLN A 54 -9.72 21.28 18.92
C GLN A 54 -8.65 20.94 17.88
N ILE A 55 -8.43 19.64 17.66
CA ILE A 55 -7.56 19.11 16.60
C ILE A 55 -8.34 18.11 15.77
N ARG A 56 -8.05 18.09 14.45
CA ARG A 56 -8.64 17.15 13.50
C ARG A 56 -7.57 16.65 12.53
N THR A 57 -7.73 15.42 12.09
CA THR A 57 -6.92 14.84 11.00
C THR A 57 -7.84 14.31 9.91
N GLU A 58 -7.43 14.49 8.67
CA GLU A 58 -7.97 13.78 7.52
C GLU A 58 -6.93 12.75 7.09
N ILE A 59 -7.36 11.50 7.02
CA ILE A 59 -6.49 10.39 6.63
C ILE A 59 -7.07 9.62 5.44
N ILE A 60 -6.19 8.98 4.70
CA ILE A 60 -6.53 7.91 3.77
C ILE A 60 -6.04 6.62 4.43
N ALA A 61 -6.94 5.67 4.69
CA ALA A 61 -6.60 4.37 5.22
C ALA A 61 -6.95 3.30 4.18
N THR A 62 -6.07 2.31 4.01
CA THR A 62 -6.26 1.21 3.09
C THR A 62 -6.40 -0.09 3.87
N PHE A 63 -7.42 -0.85 3.51
CA PHE A 63 -7.76 -2.10 4.15
C PHE A 63 -7.70 -3.24 3.14
N LEU A 64 -7.19 -4.39 3.57
CA LEU A 64 -7.24 -5.65 2.83
C LEU A 64 -8.00 -6.69 3.62
N PRO A 65 -8.72 -7.60 2.95
CA PRO A 65 -9.28 -8.78 3.58
C PRO A 65 -8.18 -9.62 4.25
N ASP A 66 -8.47 -10.25 5.39
CA ASP A 66 -7.52 -11.09 6.11
C ASP A 66 -7.00 -12.25 5.25
N GLU A 67 -7.84 -12.87 4.44
CA GLU A 67 -7.44 -13.94 3.51
C GLU A 67 -6.29 -13.53 2.58
N VAL A 68 -6.29 -12.29 2.09
CA VAL A 68 -5.22 -11.75 1.23
C VAL A 68 -3.94 -11.58 2.03
N VAL A 69 -4.05 -11.02 3.22
CA VAL A 69 -2.90 -10.81 4.11
C VAL A 69 -2.30 -12.15 4.53
N ASP A 70 -3.13 -13.09 4.95
CA ASP A 70 -2.70 -14.44 5.36
C ASP A 70 -2.05 -15.20 4.20
N GLY A 71 -2.58 -15.05 2.98
CA GLY A 71 -2.00 -15.62 1.77
C GLY A 71 -0.58 -15.11 1.50
N LEU A 72 -0.35 -13.79 1.65
CA LEU A 72 0.97 -13.19 1.52
C LEU A 72 1.96 -13.72 2.58
N TYR A 73 1.52 -13.79 3.84
CA TYR A 73 2.34 -14.33 4.92
C TYR A 73 2.69 -15.79 4.70
N ALA A 74 1.71 -16.62 4.31
CA ALA A 74 1.93 -18.02 4.02
C ALA A 74 2.91 -18.25 2.86
N ALA A 75 2.85 -17.39 1.82
CA ALA A 75 3.79 -17.46 0.70
C ALA A 75 5.23 -17.19 1.14
N VAL A 76 5.44 -16.16 1.97
CA VAL A 76 6.76 -15.79 2.50
C VAL A 76 7.30 -16.87 3.44
N GLU A 77 6.46 -17.42 4.33
CA GLU A 77 6.83 -18.52 5.24
C GLU A 77 7.23 -19.79 4.48
N ARG A 78 6.54 -20.12 3.38
CA ARG A 78 6.90 -21.26 2.53
C ARG A 78 8.24 -21.08 1.84
N ALA A 79 8.66 -19.84 1.60
CA ALA A 79 10.01 -19.53 1.12
C ALA A 79 11.09 -19.60 2.22
N GLY A 80 10.73 -19.94 3.46
CA GLY A 80 11.64 -19.99 4.62
C GLY A 80 12.02 -18.61 5.16
N LEU A 81 11.21 -17.59 4.89
CA LEU A 81 11.41 -16.21 5.29
C LEU A 81 10.32 -15.75 6.26
N TYR A 82 10.58 -14.66 6.96
CA TYR A 82 9.62 -14.01 7.84
C TYR A 82 9.24 -12.64 7.30
N VAL A 83 7.96 -12.28 7.39
CA VAL A 83 7.48 -10.94 7.04
C VAL A 83 7.88 -9.98 8.15
N ALA A 84 8.74 -9.02 7.85
CA ALA A 84 9.16 -7.99 8.79
C ALA A 84 8.17 -6.81 8.81
N ASN A 85 7.60 -6.46 7.67
CA ASN A 85 6.62 -5.38 7.52
C ASN A 85 5.74 -5.61 6.29
N LEU A 86 4.56 -5.01 6.32
CA LEU A 86 3.63 -4.92 5.20
C LEU A 86 3.41 -3.44 4.87
N THR A 87 3.60 -3.07 3.63
CA THR A 87 3.38 -1.70 3.16
C THR A 87 2.63 -1.68 1.83
N LEU A 88 2.00 -0.57 1.54
CA LEU A 88 1.39 -0.34 0.24
C LEU A 88 2.45 0.01 -0.80
N GLU A 89 2.37 -0.62 -1.94
CA GLU A 89 3.26 -0.40 -3.08
C GLU A 89 3.38 1.08 -3.47
N PRO A 90 2.28 1.84 -3.62
CA PRO A 90 2.35 3.28 -3.92
C PRO A 90 3.09 4.10 -2.87
N ILE A 91 2.96 3.76 -1.58
CA ILE A 91 3.69 4.46 -0.50
C ILE A 91 5.19 4.18 -0.63
N ALA A 92 5.54 2.93 -0.86
CA ALA A 92 6.92 2.51 -1.03
C ALA A 92 7.58 3.22 -2.24
N ALA A 93 6.91 3.20 -3.38
CA ALA A 93 7.41 3.83 -4.60
C ALA A 93 7.57 5.35 -4.47
N ILE A 94 6.63 6.05 -3.81
CA ILE A 94 6.72 7.50 -3.57
C ILE A 94 7.97 7.87 -2.77
N ASN A 95 8.31 7.08 -1.75
CA ASN A 95 9.46 7.39 -0.88
C ASN A 95 10.78 7.44 -1.65
N VAL A 96 10.89 6.69 -2.73
CA VAL A 96 12.06 6.69 -3.62
C VAL A 96 11.89 7.66 -4.79
N ALA A 97 10.77 7.56 -5.52
CA ALA A 97 10.59 8.28 -6.77
C ALA A 97 10.33 9.79 -6.60
N ILE A 98 9.72 10.20 -5.47
CA ILE A 98 9.37 11.59 -5.20
C ILE A 98 10.06 12.06 -3.92
N PRO A 99 11.26 12.68 -4.00
CA PRO A 99 11.93 13.30 -2.86
C PRO A 99 11.01 14.27 -2.11
N GLU A 100 11.10 14.31 -0.78
CA GLU A 100 10.22 15.11 0.08
C GLU A 100 10.05 16.57 -0.37
N LYS A 101 11.15 17.21 -0.80
CA LYS A 101 11.14 18.59 -1.29
C LYS A 101 10.23 18.84 -2.49
N PHE A 102 9.86 17.79 -3.23
CA PHE A 102 8.96 17.88 -4.38
C PHE A 102 7.53 17.45 -4.06
N ARG A 103 7.26 16.86 -2.89
CA ARG A 103 5.91 16.42 -2.50
C ARG A 103 4.92 17.57 -2.28
N LEU A 104 5.42 18.80 -2.14
CA LEU A 104 4.58 20.02 -2.17
C LEU A 104 3.87 20.21 -3.52
N LEU A 105 4.45 19.67 -4.59
CA LEU A 105 3.91 19.78 -5.94
C LEU A 105 2.80 18.74 -6.16
N ASN A 106 1.89 19.06 -7.06
CA ASN A 106 0.87 18.10 -7.51
C ASN A 106 1.48 17.16 -8.56
N ILE A 107 1.98 16.02 -8.11
CA ILE A 107 2.66 15.03 -8.94
C ILE A 107 1.90 13.71 -8.84
N ALA A 108 1.65 13.06 -9.99
CA ALA A 108 1.24 11.67 -10.02
C ALA A 108 2.46 10.75 -10.13
N LEU A 109 2.46 9.66 -9.36
CA LEU A 109 3.32 8.51 -9.56
C LEU A 109 2.47 7.39 -10.13
N VAL A 110 2.96 6.77 -11.20
CA VAL A 110 2.32 5.64 -11.86
C VAL A 110 3.30 4.46 -11.85
N ASP A 111 2.97 3.42 -11.11
CA ASP A 111 3.71 2.16 -11.11
C ASP A 111 3.05 1.18 -12.07
N VAL A 112 3.74 0.87 -13.16
CA VAL A 112 3.21 0.00 -14.22
C VAL A 112 3.83 -1.38 -14.07
N GLY A 113 3.09 -2.26 -13.40
CA GLY A 113 3.47 -3.63 -13.15
C GLY A 113 3.18 -4.57 -14.32
N ALA A 114 2.93 -5.84 -14.00
CA ALA A 114 2.50 -6.86 -14.94
C ALA A 114 0.98 -6.76 -15.20
N GLY A 115 0.15 -6.95 -14.17
CA GLY A 115 -1.30 -6.98 -14.32
C GLY A 115 -2.01 -5.68 -13.90
N THR A 116 -1.37 -4.79 -13.16
CA THR A 116 -1.97 -3.54 -12.66
C THR A 116 -1.07 -2.34 -12.88
N SER A 117 -1.71 -1.17 -13.03
CA SER A 117 -1.01 0.11 -12.93
C SER A 117 -1.56 0.87 -11.72
N ASP A 118 -0.68 1.10 -10.74
CA ASP A 118 -1.00 1.77 -9.49
C ASP A 118 -0.70 3.26 -9.60
N ILE A 119 -1.62 4.08 -9.12
CA ILE A 119 -1.55 5.53 -9.26
C ILE A 119 -1.62 6.14 -7.87
N SER A 120 -0.71 7.06 -7.57
CA SER A 120 -0.77 7.87 -6.38
C SER A 120 -0.51 9.34 -6.71
N ILE A 121 -1.15 10.25 -5.99
CA ILE A 121 -1.03 11.69 -6.22
C ILE A 121 -0.56 12.37 -4.95
N THR A 122 0.54 13.14 -5.08
CA THR A 122 1.05 14.01 -4.01
C THR A 122 0.61 15.45 -4.25
N LYS A 123 0.36 16.16 -3.18
CA LYS A 123 0.09 17.60 -3.18
C LYS A 123 0.24 18.14 -1.77
N ASP A 124 0.75 19.37 -1.65
CA ASP A 124 0.88 20.08 -0.37
C ASP A 124 1.63 19.27 0.72
N GLY A 125 2.61 18.47 0.30
CA GLY A 125 3.46 17.66 1.17
C GLY A 125 2.88 16.29 1.55
N SER A 126 1.67 15.96 1.10
CA SER A 126 0.96 14.75 1.46
C SER A 126 0.50 13.96 0.23
N ILE A 127 0.20 12.68 0.44
CA ILE A 127 -0.50 11.88 -0.57
C ILE A 127 -1.99 12.18 -0.42
N ILE A 128 -2.62 12.61 -1.52
CA ILE A 128 -4.02 13.04 -1.51
C ILE A 128 -4.97 12.02 -2.11
N ALA A 129 -4.46 11.08 -2.92
CA ALA A 129 -5.27 10.05 -3.54
C ALA A 129 -4.44 8.83 -3.94
N TYR A 130 -5.10 7.67 -3.95
CA TYR A 130 -4.63 6.42 -4.53
C TYR A 130 -5.66 5.89 -5.51
N GLY A 131 -5.21 5.20 -6.53
CA GLY A 131 -6.06 4.48 -7.47
C GLY A 131 -5.28 3.40 -8.18
N MET A 132 -6.01 2.50 -8.84
CA MET A 132 -5.46 1.40 -9.61
C MET A 132 -6.30 1.22 -10.86
N ILE A 133 -5.68 0.75 -11.93
CA ILE A 133 -6.36 0.21 -13.10
C ILE A 133 -5.85 -1.22 -13.36
N PRO A 134 -6.72 -2.15 -13.77
CA PRO A 134 -6.35 -3.55 -14.00
C PRO A 134 -5.82 -3.75 -15.43
N PHE A 135 -4.91 -2.89 -15.88
CA PHE A 135 -4.25 -2.92 -17.18
C PHE A 135 -2.79 -2.52 -17.02
N ALA A 136 -1.87 -3.34 -17.51
CA ALA A 136 -0.45 -3.06 -17.46
C ALA A 136 0.35 -3.88 -18.48
N GLY A 137 1.48 -4.47 -18.08
CA GLY A 137 2.40 -5.19 -18.99
C GLY A 137 1.83 -6.45 -19.63
N ASP A 138 0.88 -7.11 -18.98
CA ASP A 138 0.32 -8.39 -19.43
C ASP A 138 -0.56 -8.23 -20.68
N GLU A 139 -1.29 -7.11 -20.79
CA GLU A 139 -2.05 -6.80 -22.01
C GLU A 139 -1.15 -6.65 -23.24
N LEU A 140 0.06 -6.11 -23.02
CA LEU A 140 1.07 -6.01 -24.10
C LEU A 140 1.59 -7.40 -24.47
N THR A 141 1.88 -8.23 -23.44
CA THR A 141 2.33 -9.61 -23.63
C THR A 141 1.29 -10.43 -24.39
N GLU A 142 0.01 -10.33 -24.00
CA GLU A 142 -1.08 -11.01 -24.69
C GLU A 142 -1.23 -10.54 -26.14
N THR A 143 -1.05 -9.25 -26.41
CA THR A 143 -1.12 -8.70 -27.77
C THR A 143 -0.03 -9.30 -28.65
N ILE A 144 1.19 -9.42 -28.11
CA ILE A 144 2.34 -10.04 -28.80
C ILE A 144 2.06 -11.54 -29.01
N ALA A 145 1.64 -12.27 -27.98
CA ALA A 145 1.36 -13.69 -28.06
C ALA A 145 0.32 -14.01 -29.16
N LYS A 146 -0.75 -13.24 -29.23
CA LYS A 146 -1.81 -13.37 -30.25
C LYS A 146 -1.31 -13.07 -31.67
N LYS A 147 -0.45 -12.06 -31.82
CA LYS A 147 0.07 -11.62 -33.12
C LYS A 147 1.07 -12.60 -33.70
N TYR A 148 2.00 -13.07 -32.86
CA TYR A 148 3.13 -13.90 -33.31
C TYR A 148 2.90 -15.40 -33.06
N LEU A 149 1.72 -15.78 -32.61
CA LEU A 149 1.34 -17.17 -32.34
C LEU A 149 2.38 -17.89 -31.45
N THR A 150 2.70 -17.28 -30.31
CA THR A 150 3.64 -17.81 -29.34
C THR A 150 2.98 -17.91 -27.94
N ASP A 151 3.63 -18.55 -26.99
CA ASP A 151 3.13 -18.63 -25.63
C ASP A 151 3.40 -17.32 -24.85
N PHE A 152 2.79 -17.20 -23.67
CA PHE A 152 2.89 -16.00 -22.85
C PHE A 152 4.33 -15.71 -22.42
N THR A 153 5.10 -16.73 -22.07
CA THR A 153 6.48 -16.59 -21.59
C THR A 153 7.40 -16.06 -22.70
N GLU A 154 7.28 -16.63 -23.91
CA GLU A 154 8.04 -16.18 -25.06
C GLU A 154 7.63 -14.76 -25.49
N ALA A 155 6.31 -14.46 -25.45
CA ALA A 155 5.82 -13.11 -25.72
C ALA A 155 6.32 -12.08 -24.70
N ASP A 156 6.41 -12.45 -23.43
CA ASP A 156 6.98 -11.58 -22.40
C ASP A 156 8.48 -11.35 -22.61
N HIS A 157 9.22 -12.40 -22.98
CA HIS A 157 10.61 -12.28 -23.41
C HIS A 157 10.75 -11.33 -24.60
N MET A 158 9.92 -11.47 -25.65
CA MET A 158 9.92 -10.59 -26.82
C MET A 158 9.66 -9.12 -26.41
N LYS A 159 8.64 -8.88 -25.56
CA LYS A 159 8.33 -7.56 -25.02
C LYS A 159 9.53 -6.94 -24.30
N CYS A 160 10.13 -7.69 -23.38
CA CYS A 160 11.28 -7.20 -22.61
C CYS A 160 12.49 -6.94 -23.54
N ALA A 161 12.82 -7.88 -24.44
CA ALA A 161 13.94 -7.75 -25.36
C ALA A 161 13.78 -6.53 -26.29
N SER A 162 12.58 -6.22 -26.72
CA SER A 162 12.32 -5.06 -27.59
C SER A 162 12.67 -3.71 -26.98
N THR A 163 12.88 -3.65 -25.65
CA THR A 163 13.24 -2.40 -24.96
C THR A 163 14.74 -2.08 -25.01
N TYR A 164 15.60 -3.05 -25.36
CA TYR A 164 17.06 -2.88 -25.36
C TYR A 164 17.80 -3.47 -26.58
N ALA A 165 17.16 -4.36 -27.34
CA ALA A 165 17.76 -4.99 -28.53
C ALA A 165 17.16 -4.38 -29.80
N ASP A 166 17.93 -4.36 -30.91
CA ASP A 166 17.44 -3.90 -32.22
C ASP A 166 16.57 -4.96 -32.88
N GLU A 167 16.91 -6.26 -32.69
CA GLU A 167 16.19 -7.41 -33.22
C GLU A 167 15.92 -8.41 -32.07
N VAL A 168 14.77 -9.10 -32.15
CA VAL A 168 14.37 -10.13 -31.20
C VAL A 168 14.20 -11.46 -31.92
N GLU A 169 14.82 -12.50 -31.37
CA GLU A 169 14.62 -13.89 -31.80
C GLU A 169 13.56 -14.54 -30.89
N TYR A 170 12.61 -15.24 -31.49
CA TYR A 170 11.55 -15.95 -30.77
C TYR A 170 11.19 -17.26 -31.48
N HIS A 171 10.46 -18.13 -30.77
CA HIS A 171 9.91 -19.36 -31.30
C HIS A 171 8.39 -19.27 -31.38
N ASP A 172 7.85 -19.56 -32.55
CA ASP A 172 6.42 -19.66 -32.74
C ASP A 172 5.84 -21.00 -32.17
N ILE A 173 4.54 -21.14 -32.21
CA ILE A 173 3.83 -22.35 -31.72
C ILE A 173 4.22 -23.64 -32.46
N MET A 174 4.83 -23.51 -33.64
CA MET A 174 5.36 -24.65 -34.41
C MET A 174 6.82 -24.98 -34.05
N GLY A 175 7.43 -24.24 -33.15
CA GLY A 175 8.82 -24.36 -32.74
C GLY A 175 9.82 -23.81 -33.79
N LEU A 176 9.36 -22.98 -34.73
CA LEU A 176 10.20 -22.35 -35.71
C LEU A 176 10.84 -21.08 -35.15
N SER A 177 12.17 -20.99 -35.21
CA SER A 177 12.88 -19.76 -34.83
C SER A 177 12.64 -18.68 -35.88
N GLN A 178 12.24 -17.50 -35.39
CA GLN A 178 11.96 -16.29 -36.15
C GLN A 178 12.79 -15.14 -35.60
N LYS A 179 13.13 -14.17 -36.46
CA LYS A 179 13.78 -12.92 -36.06
C LYS A 179 12.97 -11.75 -36.58
N ILE A 180 12.69 -10.80 -35.72
CA ILE A 180 11.94 -9.59 -36.06
C ILE A 180 12.62 -8.35 -35.50
N PRO A 181 12.54 -7.20 -36.19
CA PRO A 181 12.97 -5.93 -35.61
C PRO A 181 12.13 -5.56 -34.37
N SER A 182 12.78 -5.04 -33.35
CA SER A 182 12.09 -4.56 -32.14
C SER A 182 11.03 -3.51 -32.43
N GLN A 183 11.24 -2.69 -33.47
CA GLN A 183 10.26 -1.70 -33.89
C GLN A 183 8.92 -2.33 -34.30
N GLU A 184 8.94 -3.52 -34.93
CA GLU A 184 7.71 -4.23 -35.30
C GLU A 184 6.91 -4.69 -34.07
N ILE A 185 7.59 -5.08 -32.98
CA ILE A 185 6.96 -5.41 -31.71
C ILE A 185 6.33 -4.16 -31.10
N ILE A 186 7.07 -3.05 -31.07
CA ILE A 186 6.60 -1.76 -30.55
C ILE A 186 5.36 -1.29 -31.33
N ASP A 187 5.40 -1.38 -32.65
CA ASP A 187 4.26 -1.01 -33.50
C ASP A 187 3.05 -1.93 -33.25
N THR A 188 3.29 -3.22 -33.00
CA THR A 188 2.23 -4.20 -32.69
C THR A 188 1.48 -3.85 -31.41
N VAL A 189 2.18 -3.37 -30.38
CA VAL A 189 1.56 -3.03 -29.09
C VAL A 189 1.11 -1.57 -29.01
N ALA A 190 1.34 -0.74 -30.00
CA ALA A 190 1.10 0.70 -29.97
C ALA A 190 -0.34 1.08 -29.56
N ASP A 191 -1.34 0.39 -30.12
CA ASP A 191 -2.75 0.64 -29.75
C ASP A 191 -3.06 0.21 -28.31
N THR A 192 -2.46 -0.88 -27.83
CA THR A 192 -2.61 -1.36 -26.46
C THR A 192 -1.94 -0.38 -25.48
N VAL A 193 -0.73 0.12 -25.78
CA VAL A 193 -0.05 1.17 -25.01
C VAL A 193 -0.92 2.41 -24.94
N LYS A 194 -1.52 2.81 -26.07
CA LYS A 194 -2.41 3.97 -26.13
C LYS A 194 -3.65 3.77 -25.27
N MET A 195 -4.27 2.60 -25.29
CA MET A 195 -5.42 2.26 -24.44
C MET A 195 -5.06 2.32 -22.96
N ILE A 196 -3.95 1.71 -22.54
CA ILE A 196 -3.49 1.71 -21.15
C ILE A 196 -3.21 3.14 -20.68
N THR A 197 -2.45 3.91 -21.45
CA THR A 197 -2.07 5.29 -21.08
C THR A 197 -3.27 6.24 -21.06
N GLN A 198 -4.29 6.02 -21.90
CA GLN A 198 -5.56 6.75 -21.81
C GLN A 198 -6.26 6.44 -20.49
N ASN A 199 -6.41 5.17 -20.11
CA ASN A 199 -7.04 4.77 -18.85
C ASN A 199 -6.29 5.33 -17.63
N VAL A 200 -4.95 5.27 -17.65
CA VAL A 200 -4.11 5.90 -16.61
C VAL A 200 -4.39 7.40 -16.53
N SER A 201 -4.41 8.08 -17.68
CA SER A 201 -4.66 9.52 -17.74
C SER A 201 -6.03 9.90 -17.17
N ASP A 202 -7.07 9.16 -17.54
CA ASP A 202 -8.43 9.42 -17.09
C ASP A 202 -8.55 9.17 -15.58
N ARG A 203 -7.92 8.12 -15.08
CA ARG A 203 -7.88 7.82 -13.64
C ARG A 203 -7.11 8.89 -12.85
N ILE A 204 -5.99 9.40 -13.36
CA ILE A 204 -5.26 10.53 -12.76
C ILE A 204 -6.17 11.76 -12.65
N LYS A 205 -6.89 12.11 -13.73
CA LYS A 205 -7.80 13.27 -13.71
C LYS A 205 -8.92 13.07 -12.70
N GLU A 206 -9.53 11.90 -12.67
CA GLU A 206 -10.59 11.56 -11.71
C GLU A 206 -10.09 11.76 -10.26
N LEU A 207 -8.94 11.17 -9.93
CA LEU A 207 -8.31 11.25 -8.61
C LEU A 207 -7.88 12.67 -8.24
N ASN A 208 -7.61 13.52 -9.23
CA ASN A 208 -7.17 14.91 -9.06
C ASN A 208 -8.31 15.93 -9.23
N GLY A 209 -9.57 15.51 -9.04
CA GLY A 209 -10.74 16.39 -9.10
C GLY A 209 -11.02 16.94 -10.51
N GLY A 210 -10.82 16.13 -11.53
CA GLY A 210 -11.09 16.48 -12.94
C GLY A 210 -9.98 17.32 -13.61
N LYS A 211 -8.84 17.53 -12.93
CA LYS A 211 -7.75 18.39 -13.42
C LYS A 211 -6.48 17.58 -13.70
N PRO A 212 -5.67 17.99 -14.69
CA PRO A 212 -4.35 17.39 -14.88
C PRO A 212 -3.44 17.70 -13.69
N VAL A 213 -2.44 16.84 -13.46
CA VAL A 213 -1.36 17.06 -12.49
C VAL A 213 -0.26 17.96 -13.08
N SER A 214 0.69 18.39 -12.24
CA SER A 214 1.81 19.24 -12.70
C SER A 214 2.94 18.46 -13.37
N ALA A 215 3.13 17.20 -12.96
CA ALA A 215 4.11 16.27 -13.52
C ALA A 215 3.69 14.82 -13.24
N ILE A 216 4.23 13.88 -14.00
CA ILE A 216 4.01 12.45 -13.82
C ILE A 216 5.36 11.74 -13.77
N PHE A 217 5.55 10.92 -12.75
CA PHE A 217 6.66 9.99 -12.67
C PHE A 217 6.13 8.58 -12.91
N VAL A 218 6.79 7.84 -13.79
CA VAL A 218 6.47 6.46 -14.12
C VAL A 218 7.56 5.57 -13.54
N VAL A 219 7.19 4.49 -12.91
CA VAL A 219 8.07 3.43 -12.42
C VAL A 219 7.54 2.07 -12.89
N GLY A 220 8.23 0.99 -12.55
CA GLY A 220 7.85 -0.35 -12.98
C GLY A 220 8.33 -0.72 -14.38
N GLY A 221 8.17 -1.98 -14.74
CA GLY A 221 8.64 -2.54 -16.01
C GLY A 221 7.80 -2.15 -17.22
N GLY A 222 6.47 -2.11 -17.05
CA GLY A 222 5.53 -1.79 -18.13
C GLY A 222 5.71 -0.38 -18.70
N GLY A 223 6.19 0.55 -17.89
CA GLY A 223 6.46 1.93 -18.32
C GLY A 223 7.65 2.10 -19.28
N LYS A 224 8.47 1.07 -19.45
CA LYS A 224 9.63 1.08 -20.38
C LYS A 224 9.25 0.95 -21.86
N VAL A 225 8.06 0.46 -22.15
CA VAL A 225 7.62 0.19 -23.50
C VAL A 225 7.49 1.50 -24.29
N GLY A 226 8.00 1.49 -25.54
CA GLY A 226 8.01 2.66 -26.40
C GLY A 226 6.64 3.31 -26.58
N GLY A 227 6.58 4.63 -26.50
CA GLY A 227 5.35 5.42 -26.61
C GLY A 227 4.56 5.61 -25.32
N PHE A 228 4.88 4.91 -24.22
CA PHE A 228 4.11 5.02 -22.97
C PHE A 228 4.17 6.45 -22.37
N VAL A 229 5.36 6.98 -22.20
CA VAL A 229 5.58 8.32 -21.63
C VAL A 229 5.00 9.42 -22.53
N GLU A 230 5.20 9.29 -23.83
CA GLU A 230 4.72 10.23 -24.84
C GLU A 230 3.19 10.30 -24.89
N ASN A 231 2.53 9.14 -24.94
CA ASN A 231 1.06 9.07 -24.93
C ASN A 231 0.48 9.64 -23.64
N LEU A 232 1.08 9.29 -22.49
CA LEU A 232 0.62 9.78 -21.21
C LEU A 232 0.74 11.31 -21.09
N ALA A 233 1.85 11.89 -21.59
CA ALA A 233 2.03 13.33 -21.66
C ALA A 233 0.96 13.98 -22.54
N GLN A 234 0.69 13.41 -23.71
CA GLN A 234 -0.31 13.90 -24.65
C GLN A 234 -1.72 13.87 -24.02
N PHE A 235 -2.13 12.75 -23.40
CA PHE A 235 -3.47 12.62 -22.82
C PHE A 235 -3.69 13.50 -21.59
N GLN A 236 -2.62 13.80 -20.85
CA GLN A 236 -2.67 14.75 -19.74
C GLN A 236 -2.56 16.21 -20.19
N GLY A 237 -2.17 16.47 -21.45
CA GLY A 237 -1.91 17.82 -21.93
C GLY A 237 -0.66 18.43 -21.30
N LEU A 238 0.33 17.61 -20.95
CA LEU A 238 1.59 18.04 -20.35
C LEU A 238 2.71 18.10 -21.39
N PRO A 239 3.68 19.01 -21.23
CA PRO A 239 4.94 18.92 -21.94
C PRO A 239 5.63 17.56 -21.65
N LYS A 240 6.29 16.97 -22.66
CA LYS A 240 6.96 15.67 -22.53
C LYS A 240 7.95 15.65 -21.35
N GLU A 241 8.65 16.75 -21.11
CA GLU A 241 9.63 16.90 -20.03
C GLU A 241 9.04 16.82 -18.62
N ARG A 242 7.70 16.85 -18.50
CA ARG A 242 6.99 16.70 -17.23
C ARG A 242 6.46 15.29 -16.99
N VAL A 243 6.71 14.36 -17.91
CA VAL A 243 6.41 12.94 -17.75
C VAL A 243 7.70 12.18 -17.94
N ALA A 244 8.14 11.44 -16.93
CA ALA A 244 9.44 10.79 -16.95
C ALA A 244 9.37 9.39 -16.30
N LEU A 245 10.00 8.42 -16.96
CA LEU A 245 10.34 7.15 -16.36
C LEU A 245 11.45 7.37 -15.34
N ARG A 246 11.23 6.91 -14.10
CA ARG A 246 12.17 7.06 -12.99
C ARG A 246 12.86 5.73 -12.71
N GLY A 247 14.16 5.76 -12.52
CA GLY A 247 14.96 4.55 -12.33
C GLY A 247 16.29 4.83 -11.63
N ALA A 248 17.39 4.59 -12.29
CA ALA A 248 18.75 4.72 -11.73
C ALA A 248 19.03 6.08 -11.06
N GLU A 249 18.45 7.17 -11.58
CA GLU A 249 18.70 8.52 -11.08
C GLU A 249 18.04 8.79 -9.71
N VAL A 250 17.01 8.04 -9.32
CA VAL A 250 16.40 8.13 -7.99
C VAL A 250 17.02 7.14 -6.99
N LEU A 251 17.86 6.24 -7.47
CA LEU A 251 18.54 5.20 -6.67
C LEU A 251 20.02 5.51 -6.42
N ARG A 252 20.46 6.76 -6.65
CA ARG A 252 21.88 7.15 -6.52
C ARG A 252 22.48 6.94 -5.14
N ASP A 253 21.66 7.06 -4.10
CA ASP A 253 22.09 6.91 -2.71
C ASP A 253 22.08 5.45 -2.24
N VAL A 254 21.69 4.52 -3.14
CA VAL A 254 21.68 3.08 -2.86
C VAL A 254 22.97 2.43 -3.36
N THR A 255 23.67 1.77 -2.46
CA THR A 255 24.87 0.97 -2.79
C THR A 255 24.47 -0.47 -3.06
N PHE A 256 24.61 -0.92 -4.29
CA PHE A 256 24.37 -2.31 -4.67
C PHE A 256 25.65 -3.13 -4.45
N LEU A 257 25.59 -4.12 -3.54
CA LEU A 257 26.73 -5.01 -3.26
C LEU A 257 26.83 -6.15 -4.28
N GLN A 258 25.72 -6.50 -4.91
CA GLN A 258 25.64 -7.53 -5.95
C GLN A 258 26.20 -6.99 -7.27
N LYS A 259 27.08 -7.75 -7.88
CA LYS A 259 27.62 -7.43 -9.22
C LYS A 259 26.60 -7.83 -10.29
N ASN A 260 26.53 -7.06 -11.38
CA ASN A 260 25.67 -7.30 -12.53
C ASN A 260 24.15 -7.13 -12.27
N ILE A 261 23.77 -6.23 -11.34
CA ILE A 261 22.40 -5.78 -11.22
C ILE A 261 22.18 -4.63 -12.22
N GLU A 262 21.12 -4.72 -13.00
CA GLU A 262 20.65 -3.61 -13.82
C GLU A 262 19.82 -2.67 -12.91
N VAL A 263 20.31 -1.45 -12.72
CA VAL A 263 19.67 -0.47 -11.86
C VAL A 263 18.72 0.38 -12.70
N ASP A 264 17.43 0.10 -12.58
CA ASP A 264 16.39 0.73 -13.39
C ASP A 264 15.07 0.95 -12.62
N SER A 265 13.99 1.21 -13.37
CA SER A 265 12.66 1.48 -12.81
C SER A 265 12.04 0.29 -12.05
N LEU A 266 12.47 -0.94 -12.32
CA LEU A 266 11.98 -2.14 -11.64
C LEU A 266 12.41 -2.21 -10.17
N LEU A 267 13.54 -1.58 -9.82
CA LEU A 267 14.07 -1.60 -8.44
C LEU A 267 13.50 -0.51 -7.54
N VAL A 268 12.78 0.46 -8.09
CA VAL A 268 12.27 1.61 -7.32
C VAL A 268 11.34 1.16 -6.20
N THR A 269 10.33 0.40 -6.52
CA THR A 269 9.32 -0.09 -5.56
C THR A 269 9.88 -1.08 -4.54
N PRO A 270 10.65 -2.13 -4.91
CA PRO A 270 11.30 -3.03 -3.95
C PRO A 270 12.21 -2.31 -2.95
N ILE A 271 12.99 -1.33 -3.41
CA ILE A 271 13.85 -0.52 -2.53
C ILE A 271 12.99 0.36 -1.62
N GLY A 272 11.91 0.95 -2.14
CA GLY A 272 10.96 1.71 -1.36
C GLY A 272 10.31 0.89 -0.24
N ILE A 273 9.98 -0.37 -0.48
CA ILE A 273 9.48 -1.30 0.54
C ILE A 273 10.49 -1.46 1.67
N CYS A 274 11.77 -1.67 1.34
CA CYS A 274 12.84 -1.77 2.33
C CYS A 274 13.03 -0.48 3.13
N LEU A 275 13.04 0.68 2.47
CA LEU A 275 13.17 1.98 3.12
C LEU A 275 12.01 2.27 4.05
N ASN A 276 10.79 1.95 3.62
CA ASN A 276 9.59 2.17 4.42
C ASN A 276 9.62 1.40 5.76
N TYR A 277 10.26 0.24 5.81
CA TYR A 277 10.48 -0.49 7.04
C TYR A 277 11.27 0.32 8.08
N TYR A 278 12.30 1.05 7.65
CA TYR A 278 13.13 1.86 8.54
C TYR A 278 12.49 3.21 8.90
N GLU A 279 11.69 3.78 8.00
CA GLU A 279 11.10 5.10 8.19
C GLU A 279 9.81 5.07 9.00
N GLN A 280 8.92 4.12 8.74
CA GLN A 280 7.57 4.13 9.32
C GLN A 280 7.43 3.31 10.59
N LYS A 281 8.37 2.45 10.96
CA LYS A 281 8.27 1.55 12.14
C LYS A 281 6.89 0.91 12.32
N ASN A 282 6.19 0.65 11.23
CA ASN A 282 4.87 0.04 11.21
C ASN A 282 5.01 -1.47 11.40
N ASN A 283 5.46 -1.87 12.58
CA ASN A 283 5.67 -3.26 12.91
C ASN A 283 4.34 -3.89 13.30
N PHE A 284 3.88 -4.86 12.53
CA PHE A 284 2.96 -5.83 13.05
C PHE A 284 3.75 -6.92 13.76
N ILE A 285 3.34 -7.27 14.96
CA ILE A 285 3.85 -8.45 15.64
C ILE A 285 2.76 -9.51 15.73
N PHE A 286 3.17 -10.76 15.67
CA PHE A 286 2.28 -11.87 15.97
C PHE A 286 2.49 -12.28 17.42
N VAL A 287 1.40 -12.37 18.14
CA VAL A 287 1.37 -12.92 19.49
C VAL A 287 0.37 -14.08 19.52
N THR A 288 0.62 -15.04 20.39
CA THR A 288 -0.34 -16.13 20.62
C THR A 288 -1.08 -15.84 21.92
N VAL A 289 -2.38 -15.77 21.86
CA VAL A 289 -3.27 -15.60 23.01
C VAL A 289 -4.19 -16.80 23.10
N ASN A 290 -4.07 -17.59 24.16
CA ASN A 290 -4.85 -18.82 24.36
C ASN A 290 -4.82 -19.76 23.15
N ASP A 291 -3.63 -20.01 22.62
CA ASP A 291 -3.35 -20.84 21.42
C ASP A 291 -3.87 -20.26 20.08
N GLU A 292 -4.51 -19.10 20.10
CA GLU A 292 -4.89 -18.36 18.88
C GLU A 292 -3.78 -17.37 18.51
N ARG A 293 -3.26 -17.49 17.28
CA ARG A 293 -2.25 -16.56 16.75
C ARG A 293 -2.95 -15.31 16.23
N ILE A 294 -2.69 -14.19 16.88
CA ILE A 294 -3.25 -12.89 16.51
C ILE A 294 -2.17 -11.93 16.04
N LYS A 295 -2.56 -11.01 15.19
CA LYS A 295 -1.71 -9.96 14.66
C LYS A 295 -2.02 -8.65 15.35
N LEU A 296 -1.00 -8.04 15.95
CA LEU A 296 -1.09 -6.74 16.61
C LEU A 296 -0.21 -5.72 15.92
N TYR A 297 -0.69 -4.49 15.86
CA TYR A 297 0.10 -3.37 15.39
C TYR A 297 1.04 -2.90 16.49
N ASP A 298 2.35 -3.03 16.26
CA ASP A 298 3.37 -2.61 17.24
C ASP A 298 3.57 -1.09 17.20
N ASN A 299 3.01 -0.44 18.20
CA ASN A 299 3.19 0.99 18.46
C ASN A 299 4.35 1.28 19.44
N ASN A 300 5.25 0.30 19.68
CA ASN A 300 6.27 0.32 20.71
C ASN A 300 5.72 0.50 22.15
N LYS A 301 4.42 0.30 22.36
CA LYS A 301 3.73 0.41 23.63
C LYS A 301 2.64 -0.64 23.77
N LEU A 302 2.73 -1.74 23.02
CA LEU A 302 1.77 -2.82 23.13
C LEU A 302 1.68 -3.34 24.56
N THR A 303 0.45 -3.54 24.99
CA THR A 303 0.11 -4.09 26.30
C THR A 303 -0.65 -5.41 26.13
N ILE A 304 -0.71 -6.18 27.22
CA ILE A 304 -1.55 -7.38 27.26
C ILE A 304 -3.02 -7.03 26.99
N MET A 305 -3.42 -5.81 27.37
CA MET A 305 -4.77 -5.31 27.12
C MET A 305 -5.07 -5.19 25.61
N ASP A 306 -4.11 -4.70 24.82
CA ASP A 306 -4.29 -4.57 23.37
C ASP A 306 -4.50 -5.96 22.75
N ALA A 307 -3.73 -6.96 23.20
CA ALA A 307 -3.89 -8.34 22.76
C ALA A 307 -5.24 -8.94 23.18
N ALA A 308 -5.66 -8.72 24.42
CA ALA A 308 -6.92 -9.21 24.93
C ALA A 308 -8.13 -8.57 24.21
N MET A 309 -8.05 -7.27 23.92
CA MET A 309 -9.09 -6.58 23.14
C MET A 309 -9.21 -7.11 21.72
N GLN A 310 -8.08 -7.44 21.08
CA GLN A 310 -8.07 -7.96 19.71
C GLN A 310 -8.78 -9.33 19.59
N VAL A 311 -8.64 -10.19 20.60
CA VAL A 311 -9.38 -11.48 20.67
C VAL A 311 -10.79 -11.34 21.21
N GLY A 312 -11.26 -10.12 21.48
CA GLY A 312 -12.59 -9.87 22.02
C GLY A 312 -12.76 -10.34 23.47
N TYR A 313 -11.66 -10.41 24.24
CA TYR A 313 -11.72 -10.81 25.64
C TYR A 313 -12.47 -9.76 26.47
N PRO A 314 -13.48 -10.15 27.29
CA PRO A 314 -14.28 -9.20 28.05
C PRO A 314 -13.41 -8.38 29.01
N ASN A 315 -13.45 -7.07 28.93
CA ASN A 315 -12.71 -6.17 29.84
C ASN A 315 -13.03 -6.45 31.32
N GLU A 316 -14.24 -6.94 31.59
CA GLU A 316 -14.69 -7.26 32.95
C GLU A 316 -14.00 -8.48 33.55
N ASP A 317 -13.42 -9.32 32.75
CA ASP A 317 -12.70 -10.53 33.21
C ASP A 317 -11.20 -10.26 33.42
N LEU A 318 -10.68 -9.16 32.85
CA LEU A 318 -9.28 -8.72 33.02
C LEU A 318 -9.03 -8.01 34.34
N PHE A 319 -10.05 -7.38 34.92
CA PHE A 319 -9.91 -6.61 36.15
C PHE A 319 -10.78 -7.18 37.24
N PRO A 320 -10.24 -7.34 38.48
CA PRO A 320 -11.03 -7.78 39.61
C PRO A 320 -12.15 -6.81 39.88
N LYS A 321 -13.39 -7.29 39.84
CA LYS A 321 -14.57 -6.52 40.22
C LYS A 321 -14.84 -6.71 41.69
N ARG A 322 -15.23 -5.62 42.32
CA ARG A 322 -15.76 -5.68 43.67
C ARG A 322 -17.13 -6.36 43.65
N GLY A 323 -17.33 -7.40 44.45
CA GLY A 323 -18.64 -8.05 44.59
C GLY A 323 -19.74 -7.05 44.94
N LYS A 324 -20.98 -7.33 44.55
CA LYS A 324 -22.13 -6.47 44.82
C LYS A 324 -22.34 -6.29 46.31
N THR A 325 -22.58 -5.07 46.73
CA THR A 325 -22.98 -4.79 48.09
C THR A 325 -24.40 -5.35 48.35
N ILE A 326 -24.51 -6.23 49.31
CA ILE A 326 -25.80 -6.83 49.71
C ILE A 326 -26.29 -6.12 50.94
N THR A 327 -27.53 -5.68 50.91
CA THR A 327 -28.24 -5.16 52.10
C THR A 327 -29.05 -6.31 52.71
N TYR A 328 -28.90 -6.55 54.00
CA TYR A 328 -29.65 -7.55 54.73
C TYR A 328 -30.08 -6.98 56.08
N TYR A 329 -31.03 -7.63 56.73
CA TYR A 329 -31.59 -7.20 58.02
C TYR A 329 -31.34 -8.25 59.07
N VAL A 330 -30.86 -7.84 60.25
CA VAL A 330 -30.69 -8.70 61.42
C VAL A 330 -31.45 -8.09 62.53
N SER A 331 -32.44 -8.81 63.07
CA SER A 331 -33.30 -8.33 64.15
C SER A 331 -33.95 -6.96 63.86
N GLY A 332 -34.31 -6.70 62.59
CA GLY A 332 -34.90 -5.43 62.14
C GLY A 332 -33.91 -4.32 61.85
N GLU A 333 -32.62 -4.45 62.14
CA GLU A 333 -31.57 -3.51 61.78
C GLU A 333 -31.02 -3.75 60.39
N LYS A 334 -30.96 -2.69 59.60
CA LYS A 334 -30.36 -2.71 58.27
C LYS A 334 -28.85 -2.82 58.34
N ARG A 335 -28.30 -3.84 57.74
CA ARG A 335 -26.84 -4.05 57.60
C ARG A 335 -26.44 -4.15 56.13
N MET A 336 -25.21 -3.79 55.82
CA MET A 336 -24.61 -3.92 54.49
C MET A 336 -23.35 -4.77 54.56
N ALA A 337 -23.31 -5.82 53.79
CA ALA A 337 -22.07 -6.54 53.50
C ALA A 337 -21.52 -6.02 52.16
N ARG A 338 -20.29 -5.56 52.17
CA ARG A 338 -19.57 -5.21 50.94
C ARG A 338 -18.96 -6.48 50.36
N GLY A 339 -19.22 -6.73 49.09
CA GLY A 339 -18.57 -7.84 48.42
C GLY A 339 -17.04 -7.69 48.46
N GLU A 340 -16.34 -8.79 48.51
CA GLU A 340 -14.89 -8.87 48.40
C GLU A 340 -14.45 -8.53 47.00
N ASN A 341 -13.18 -8.13 46.81
CA ASN A 341 -12.59 -7.99 45.51
C ASN A 341 -12.44 -9.40 44.89
N GLY A 342 -12.80 -9.52 43.61
CA GLY A 342 -12.50 -10.73 42.86
C GLY A 342 -10.99 -10.95 42.75
N GLU A 343 -10.60 -12.16 42.41
CA GLU A 343 -9.21 -12.46 42.09
C GLU A 343 -8.80 -11.80 40.76
N ALA A 344 -7.56 -11.35 40.71
CA ALA A 344 -6.99 -10.80 39.48
C ALA A 344 -6.79 -11.92 38.44
N ALA A 345 -6.99 -11.62 37.18
CA ALA A 345 -6.64 -12.53 36.11
C ALA A 345 -5.12 -12.85 36.15
N VAL A 346 -4.81 -14.14 36.02
CA VAL A 346 -3.41 -14.59 35.92
C VAL A 346 -3.04 -14.66 34.46
N VAL A 347 -2.04 -13.86 34.06
CA VAL A 347 -1.48 -13.87 32.70
C VAL A 347 -0.15 -14.57 32.73
N LEU A 348 -0.01 -15.63 31.94
CA LEU A 348 1.27 -16.33 31.74
C LEU A 348 1.89 -15.79 30.46
N LEU A 349 3.12 -15.26 30.57
CA LEU A 349 3.95 -14.85 29.46
C LEU A 349 5.00 -15.94 29.24
N ASN A 350 5.00 -16.55 28.06
CA ASN A 350 5.98 -17.55 27.65
C ASN A 350 7.02 -16.91 26.71
#